data_3b8cb9c5c2654b39c998603d9d0ed8a9
#
_entry.id   3b8cb9c5c2654b39c998603d9d0ed8a9
#
_cell.length_a   1.000
_cell.length_b   1.000
_cell.length_c   1.000
_cell.angle_alpha   90.00
_cell.angle_beta   90.00
_cell.angle_gamma   90.00
#
_symmetry.space_group_name_H-M   'P 1'
#
loop_
_entity.id
_entity.type
_entity.pdbx_description
1 polymer ?
#
loop_
_entity_poly.entity_id
_entity_poly.type
_entity_poly.pdbx_seq_one_letter_code
_entity_poly.pdbx_strand_id
1 'polypeptide(L)'
;MAEYPTWRNYFDVVIVAATKPAFFQEQRPLMERDGEEVRPATFPLERGVVYEGGNLHDLERALGVSGDQILYVGDHIYGDILRSKKESAWRTAMIIQELESEMLAYEKCRTDFARVVELEDAHEHSEDDLRYYQSRFKDLTRQIDHAQAKPNGASVASLEGERARVKRSVEAVRGRLRKFAAELREIEERSDALFHPYWGSLLKEGNEHSSFGALVEEFACLYTSRVSNFLSYSPAQYFRSPRDVMAHEIGA
;
A
#
# COMPACT_ATOMS: atom_id res chain seq x y z
N MET A 1 16.08 35.04 -14.93
CA MET A 1 14.77 34.81 -15.59
C MET A 1 14.68 35.36 -17.03
N ALA A 2 15.70 36.06 -17.51
CA ALA A 2 15.73 36.51 -18.92
C ALA A 2 15.81 35.37 -19.97
N GLU A 3 16.32 34.20 -19.54
CA GLU A 3 16.46 33.01 -20.43
C GLU A 3 15.16 32.24 -20.65
N TYR A 4 14.16 32.42 -19.78
CA TYR A 4 12.89 31.66 -19.77
C TYR A 4 11.69 32.64 -19.71
N PRO A 5 11.39 33.34 -20.81
CA PRO A 5 10.35 34.37 -20.86
C PRO A 5 8.92 33.79 -20.73
N THR A 6 8.72 32.53 -21.08
CA THR A 6 7.43 31.84 -20.99
C THR A 6 7.59 30.47 -20.31
N TRP A 7 6.49 29.92 -19.79
CA TRP A 7 6.49 28.61 -19.17
C TRP A 7 6.97 27.49 -20.10
N ARG A 8 6.75 27.62 -21.42
CA ARG A 8 7.16 26.63 -22.42
C ARG A 8 8.67 26.44 -22.47
N ASN A 9 9.42 27.47 -22.15
CA ASN A 9 10.89 27.41 -22.18
C ASN A 9 11.50 26.56 -21.08
N TYR A 10 10.69 26.16 -20.06
CA TYR A 10 11.12 25.21 -19.02
C TYR A 10 11.04 23.75 -19.45
N PHE A 11 10.45 23.46 -20.61
CA PHE A 11 10.27 22.12 -21.15
C PHE A 11 11.01 21.95 -22.46
N ASP A 12 11.62 20.78 -22.65
CA ASP A 12 12.28 20.45 -23.92
C ASP A 12 11.26 20.06 -25.00
N VAL A 13 10.20 19.35 -24.62
CA VAL A 13 9.09 18.96 -25.49
C VAL A 13 7.76 19.21 -24.77
N VAL A 14 6.78 19.76 -25.48
CA VAL A 14 5.42 19.98 -25.01
C VAL A 14 4.45 19.24 -25.94
N ILE A 15 3.75 18.25 -25.41
CA ILE A 15 2.73 17.49 -26.15
C ILE A 15 1.38 17.70 -25.48
N VAL A 16 0.40 18.19 -26.23
CA VAL A 16 -0.99 18.35 -25.80
C VAL A 16 -1.87 17.26 -26.41
N ALA A 17 -3.06 17.04 -25.85
CA ALA A 17 -4.01 16.04 -26.33
C ALA A 17 -3.41 14.61 -26.51
N ALA A 18 -2.39 14.28 -25.74
CA ALA A 18 -1.87 12.92 -25.63
C ALA A 18 -2.92 12.05 -24.92
N THR A 19 -3.87 11.52 -25.68
CA THR A 19 -5.05 10.81 -25.15
C THR A 19 -4.63 9.49 -24.51
N LYS A 20 -4.71 9.41 -23.19
CA LYS A 20 -4.46 8.15 -22.45
C LYS A 20 -5.74 7.28 -22.41
N PRO A 21 -5.66 5.96 -22.55
CA PRO A 21 -4.45 5.14 -22.67
C PRO A 21 -3.88 5.02 -24.10
N ALA A 22 -4.52 5.59 -25.12
CA ALA A 22 -4.17 5.42 -26.53
C ALA A 22 -2.70 5.83 -26.84
N PHE A 23 -2.17 6.85 -26.14
CA PHE A 23 -0.77 7.26 -26.25
C PHE A 23 0.21 6.11 -25.98
N PHE A 24 -0.11 5.21 -25.07
CA PHE A 24 0.73 4.06 -24.75
C PHE A 24 0.46 2.83 -25.63
N GLN A 25 -0.73 2.72 -26.23
CA GLN A 25 -1.20 1.49 -26.87
C GLN A 25 -1.32 1.60 -28.40
N GLU A 26 -1.46 2.80 -28.93
CA GLU A 26 -1.71 3.03 -30.33
C GLU A 26 -0.55 3.82 -30.97
N GLN A 27 -0.37 3.63 -32.27
CA GLN A 27 0.64 4.39 -33.05
C GLN A 27 -0.01 5.61 -33.73
N ARG A 28 -0.55 6.53 -32.92
CA ARG A 28 -1.08 7.78 -33.42
C ARG A 28 0.05 8.70 -33.86
N PRO A 29 -0.06 9.40 -35.00
CA PRO A 29 0.98 10.30 -35.44
C PRO A 29 1.13 11.49 -34.49
N LEU A 30 2.38 11.90 -34.28
CA LEU A 30 2.69 13.14 -33.59
C LEU A 30 2.52 14.31 -34.57
N MET A 31 1.76 15.30 -34.18
CA MET A 31 1.47 16.49 -34.99
C MET A 31 2.11 17.72 -34.37
N GLU A 32 2.59 18.62 -35.17
CA GLU A 32 3.03 19.96 -34.75
C GLU A 32 1.86 20.93 -34.83
N ARG A 33 1.66 21.74 -33.80
CA ARG A 33 0.59 22.72 -33.71
C ARG A 33 1.15 24.14 -33.77
N ASP A 34 0.75 24.88 -34.76
CA ASP A 34 1.04 26.34 -34.91
C ASP A 34 -0.30 27.09 -34.95
N GLY A 35 -0.73 27.61 -33.80
CA GLY A 35 -2.05 28.19 -33.64
C GLY A 35 -3.18 27.21 -33.92
N GLU A 36 -3.95 27.42 -34.95
CA GLU A 36 -5.04 26.53 -35.41
C GLU A 36 -4.57 25.51 -36.46
N GLU A 37 -3.39 25.70 -37.07
CA GLU A 37 -2.83 24.78 -38.04
C GLU A 37 -2.18 23.58 -37.34
N VAL A 38 -2.41 22.39 -37.90
CA VAL A 38 -1.86 21.13 -37.44
C VAL A 38 -1.24 20.39 -38.62
N ARG A 39 0.04 20.08 -38.53
CA ARG A 39 0.81 19.35 -39.54
C ARG A 39 1.59 18.20 -38.97
N PRO A 40 1.97 17.16 -39.71
CA PRO A 40 2.83 16.10 -39.22
C PRO A 40 4.13 16.67 -38.62
N ALA A 41 4.48 16.20 -37.42
CA ALA A 41 5.72 16.63 -36.77
C ALA A 41 6.95 16.15 -37.54
N THR A 42 7.96 17.00 -37.59
CA THR A 42 9.29 16.67 -38.14
C THR A 42 10.26 16.38 -36.99
N PHE A 43 11.21 15.49 -37.21
CA PHE A 43 12.25 15.16 -36.26
C PHE A 43 13.59 15.74 -36.65
N PRO A 44 14.43 16.20 -35.68
CA PRO A 44 14.21 16.24 -34.27
C PRO A 44 13.13 17.25 -33.83
N LEU A 45 12.49 17.04 -32.68
CA LEU A 45 11.53 18.00 -32.14
C LEU A 45 12.24 19.28 -31.67
N GLU A 46 11.57 20.42 -31.84
CA GLU A 46 12.11 21.72 -31.46
C GLU A 46 11.59 22.21 -30.13
N ARG A 47 12.49 22.78 -29.31
CA ARG A 47 12.14 23.37 -28.02
C ARG A 47 11.24 24.59 -28.19
N GLY A 48 10.17 24.68 -27.38
CA GLY A 48 9.22 25.79 -27.44
C GLY A 48 8.07 25.58 -28.43
N VAL A 49 8.16 24.60 -29.32
CA VAL A 49 7.07 24.16 -30.19
C VAL A 49 6.10 23.28 -29.39
N VAL A 50 4.81 23.39 -29.70
CA VAL A 50 3.76 22.56 -29.12
C VAL A 50 3.37 21.48 -30.13
N TYR A 51 3.38 20.25 -29.66
CA TYR A 51 2.96 19.07 -30.41
C TYR A 51 1.62 18.57 -29.90
N GLU A 52 0.94 17.78 -30.72
CA GLU A 52 -0.38 17.22 -30.41
C GLU A 52 -0.44 15.73 -30.71
N GLY A 53 -1.12 14.97 -29.82
CA GLY A 53 -1.33 13.53 -29.99
C GLY A 53 -0.07 12.72 -29.78
N GLY A 54 0.37 11.99 -30.78
CA GLY A 54 1.57 11.18 -30.74
C GLY A 54 1.40 9.85 -29.98
N ASN A 55 2.52 9.19 -29.81
CA ASN A 55 2.63 7.91 -29.15
C ASN A 55 3.96 7.76 -28.41
N LEU A 56 4.04 6.73 -27.57
CA LEU A 56 5.22 6.33 -26.80
C LEU A 56 6.51 6.27 -27.64
N HIS A 57 6.46 5.62 -28.81
CA HIS A 57 7.65 5.38 -29.62
C HIS A 57 8.19 6.65 -30.29
N ASP A 58 7.29 7.53 -30.71
CA ASP A 58 7.69 8.83 -31.28
C ASP A 58 8.33 9.70 -30.20
N LEU A 59 7.82 9.66 -28.95
CA LEU A 59 8.43 10.38 -27.83
C LEU A 59 9.84 9.84 -27.50
N GLU A 60 10.00 8.53 -27.38
CA GLU A 60 11.32 7.91 -27.14
C GLU A 60 12.32 8.24 -28.23
N ARG A 61 11.90 8.19 -29.48
CA ARG A 61 12.72 8.59 -30.64
C ARG A 61 13.13 10.05 -30.56
N ALA A 62 12.18 10.93 -30.21
CA ALA A 62 12.44 12.37 -30.12
C ALA A 62 13.43 12.72 -29.02
N LEU A 63 13.35 12.04 -27.89
CA LEU A 63 14.22 12.26 -26.75
C LEU A 63 15.58 11.54 -26.88
N GLY A 64 15.68 10.54 -27.74
CA GLY A 64 16.88 9.71 -27.89
C GLY A 64 17.16 8.83 -26.67
N VAL A 65 16.15 8.60 -25.81
CA VAL A 65 16.21 7.76 -24.60
C VAL A 65 15.00 6.84 -24.56
N SER A 66 15.09 5.74 -23.87
CA SER A 66 13.99 4.77 -23.77
C SER A 66 14.04 3.95 -22.49
N GLY A 67 12.97 3.23 -22.24
CA GLY A 67 12.89 2.28 -21.14
C GLY A 67 13.11 2.93 -19.78
N ASP A 68 13.98 2.36 -18.98
CA ASP A 68 14.25 2.75 -17.60
C ASP A 68 15.01 4.11 -17.45
N GLN A 69 15.43 4.70 -18.55
CA GLN A 69 15.99 6.06 -18.58
C GLN A 69 14.91 7.16 -18.48
N ILE A 70 13.63 6.80 -18.63
CA ILE A 70 12.51 7.72 -18.54
C ILE A 70 11.81 7.54 -17.19
N LEU A 71 11.65 8.64 -16.45
CA LEU A 71 10.80 8.70 -15.26
C LEU A 71 9.47 9.36 -15.64
N TYR A 72 8.42 8.58 -15.69
CA TYR A 72 7.07 9.06 -15.96
C TYR A 72 6.38 9.44 -14.66
N VAL A 73 6.01 10.70 -14.53
CA VAL A 73 5.35 11.25 -13.34
C VAL A 73 3.88 11.49 -13.63
N GLY A 74 3.00 10.94 -12.81
CA GLY A 74 1.54 11.09 -12.97
C GLY A 74 0.80 10.99 -11.64
N ASP A 75 -0.45 11.39 -11.64
CA ASP A 75 -1.34 11.42 -10.48
C ASP A 75 -2.50 10.42 -10.58
N HIS A 76 -2.65 9.76 -11.72
CA HIS A 76 -3.75 8.82 -11.97
C HIS A 76 -3.24 7.37 -12.05
N ILE A 77 -3.59 6.55 -11.04
CA ILE A 77 -3.06 5.18 -10.90
C ILE A 77 -3.31 4.31 -12.15
N TYR A 78 -4.51 4.35 -12.75
CA TYR A 78 -4.82 3.54 -13.93
C TYR A 78 -4.32 4.14 -15.23
N GLY A 79 -4.56 5.45 -15.45
CA GLY A 79 -4.26 6.13 -16.71
C GLY A 79 -2.78 6.40 -16.90
N ASP A 80 -2.07 6.69 -15.83
CA ASP A 80 -0.65 7.05 -15.86
C ASP A 80 0.24 5.88 -15.45
N ILE A 81 0.11 5.43 -14.22
CA ILE A 81 1.09 4.53 -13.62
C ILE A 81 0.96 3.11 -14.17
N LEU A 82 -0.22 2.51 -14.05
CA LEU A 82 -0.44 1.14 -14.48
C LEU A 82 -0.24 0.97 -15.99
N ARG A 83 -0.78 1.90 -16.80
CA ARG A 83 -0.67 1.79 -18.27
C ARG A 83 0.76 1.98 -18.74
N SER A 84 1.46 3.02 -18.30
CA SER A 84 2.86 3.21 -18.67
C SER A 84 3.72 2.01 -18.25
N LYS A 85 3.50 1.47 -17.05
CA LYS A 85 4.27 0.33 -16.55
C LYS A 85 4.01 -0.98 -17.31
N LYS A 86 2.79 -1.17 -17.82
CA LYS A 86 2.44 -2.38 -18.61
C LYS A 86 2.91 -2.32 -20.05
N GLU A 87 2.89 -1.13 -20.63
CA GLU A 87 3.17 -0.95 -22.08
C GLU A 87 4.62 -0.50 -22.35
N SER A 88 5.37 -0.13 -21.30
CA SER A 88 6.76 0.33 -21.43
C SER A 88 7.63 -0.15 -20.27
N ALA A 89 8.94 -0.02 -20.44
CA ALA A 89 9.91 -0.21 -19.36
C ALA A 89 10.19 1.07 -18.57
N TRP A 90 9.36 2.11 -18.71
CA TRP A 90 9.55 3.38 -18.01
C TRP A 90 9.47 3.23 -16.51
N ARG A 91 10.26 4.01 -15.82
CA ARG A 91 10.09 4.20 -14.37
C ARG A 91 8.89 5.09 -14.12
N THR A 92 8.16 4.81 -13.05
CA THR A 92 6.92 5.50 -12.73
C THR A 92 7.00 6.13 -11.35
N ALA A 93 6.55 7.39 -11.27
CA ALA A 93 6.43 8.13 -10.01
C ALA A 93 4.97 8.58 -9.84
N MET A 94 4.32 8.06 -8.81
CA MET A 94 2.96 8.44 -8.46
C MET A 94 2.94 9.68 -7.58
N ILE A 95 2.14 10.68 -7.96
CA ILE A 95 1.86 11.84 -7.10
C ILE A 95 0.55 11.60 -6.37
N ILE A 96 0.62 11.54 -5.05
CA ILE A 96 -0.50 11.33 -4.15
C ILE A 96 -0.59 12.55 -3.22
N GLN A 97 -1.47 13.50 -3.51
CA GLN A 97 -1.57 14.75 -2.76
C GLN A 97 -1.94 14.51 -1.29
N GLU A 98 -2.76 13.50 -1.03
CA GLU A 98 -3.24 13.10 0.29
C GLU A 98 -2.13 12.50 1.17
N LEU A 99 -1.01 12.09 0.59
CA LEU A 99 0.07 11.38 1.29
C LEU A 99 0.62 12.17 2.49
N GLU A 100 0.67 13.51 2.43
CA GLU A 100 1.15 14.30 3.57
C GLU A 100 0.22 14.18 4.78
N SER A 101 -1.08 14.26 4.56
CA SER A 101 -2.07 14.08 5.63
C SER A 101 -2.07 12.66 6.16
N GLU A 102 -1.92 11.68 5.28
CA GLU A 102 -1.79 10.26 5.62
C GLU A 102 -0.56 10.02 6.51
N MET A 103 0.61 10.53 6.12
CA MET A 103 1.84 10.40 6.91
C MET A 103 1.74 11.07 8.27
N LEU A 104 1.10 12.24 8.37
CA LEU A 104 0.88 12.93 9.64
C LEU A 104 -0.09 12.17 10.54
N ALA A 105 -1.14 11.57 9.99
CA ALA A 105 -2.06 10.72 10.73
C ALA A 105 -1.32 9.47 11.24
N TYR A 106 -0.53 8.84 10.38
CA TYR A 106 0.25 7.64 10.72
C TYR A 106 1.25 7.90 11.86
N GLU A 107 1.96 9.04 11.82
CA GLU A 107 2.90 9.41 12.88
C GLU A 107 2.19 9.62 14.23
N LYS A 108 0.99 10.20 14.23
CA LYS A 108 0.17 10.35 15.44
C LYS A 108 -0.33 9.02 16.00
N CYS A 109 -0.60 8.05 15.13
CA CYS A 109 -1.06 6.70 15.49
C CYS A 109 0.09 5.74 15.83
N ARG A 110 1.35 6.14 15.71
CA ARG A 110 2.51 5.25 15.82
C ARG A 110 2.53 4.43 17.12
N THR A 111 2.21 5.04 18.24
CA THR A 111 2.14 4.35 19.54
C THR A 111 0.95 3.39 19.61
N ASP A 112 -0.16 3.75 18.99
CA ASP A 112 -1.37 2.95 18.92
C ASP A 112 -1.13 1.71 18.05
N PHE A 113 -0.49 1.84 16.90
CA PHE A 113 -0.13 0.70 16.05
C PHE A 113 0.86 -0.24 16.73
N ALA A 114 1.84 0.27 17.47
CA ALA A 114 2.72 -0.57 18.27
C ALA A 114 1.93 -1.35 19.34
N ARG A 115 0.93 -0.71 19.96
CA ARG A 115 0.06 -1.35 20.94
C ARG A 115 -0.85 -2.41 20.31
N VAL A 116 -1.34 -2.19 19.09
CA VAL A 116 -2.12 -3.20 18.35
C VAL A 116 -1.32 -4.49 18.17
N VAL A 117 -0.07 -4.40 17.73
CA VAL A 117 0.80 -5.58 17.56
C VAL A 117 0.97 -6.35 18.88
N GLU A 118 1.22 -5.64 20.00
CA GLU A 118 1.31 -6.30 21.31
C GLU A 118 0.01 -6.99 21.73
N LEU A 119 -1.14 -6.38 21.44
CA LEU A 119 -2.45 -6.94 21.76
C LEU A 119 -2.80 -8.15 20.88
N GLU A 120 -2.44 -8.13 19.61
CA GLU A 120 -2.60 -9.26 18.69
C GLU A 120 -1.78 -10.47 19.15
N ASP A 121 -0.51 -10.27 19.50
CA ASP A 121 0.34 -11.34 20.06
C ASP A 121 -0.23 -11.90 21.36
N ALA A 122 -0.68 -11.03 22.26
CA ALA A 122 -1.29 -11.44 23.52
C ALA A 122 -2.64 -12.16 23.33
N HIS A 123 -3.39 -11.77 22.29
CA HIS A 123 -4.63 -12.40 21.88
C HIS A 123 -4.38 -13.83 21.39
N GLU A 124 -3.42 -14.03 20.48
CA GLU A 124 -3.05 -15.32 19.93
C GLU A 124 -2.63 -16.29 21.04
N HIS A 125 -1.74 -15.86 21.95
CA HIS A 125 -1.34 -16.66 23.10
C HIS A 125 -2.52 -17.02 24.01
N SER A 126 -3.46 -16.10 24.20
CA SER A 126 -4.66 -16.37 25.02
C SER A 126 -5.63 -17.32 24.33
N GLU A 127 -5.71 -17.33 23.01
CA GLU A 127 -6.48 -18.33 22.27
C GLU A 127 -5.88 -19.74 22.40
N ASP A 128 -4.55 -19.86 22.38
CA ASP A 128 -3.86 -21.13 22.63
C ASP A 128 -4.15 -21.65 24.03
N ASP A 129 -4.04 -20.79 25.05
CA ASP A 129 -4.44 -21.09 26.42
C ASP A 129 -5.89 -21.59 26.48
N LEU A 130 -6.80 -20.90 25.78
CA LEU A 130 -8.22 -21.27 25.77
C LEU A 130 -8.43 -22.66 25.18
N ARG A 131 -7.78 -22.95 24.05
CA ARG A 131 -7.82 -24.27 23.38
C ARG A 131 -7.32 -25.37 24.32
N TYR A 132 -6.19 -25.13 24.99
CA TYR A 132 -5.62 -26.04 25.96
C TYR A 132 -6.60 -26.32 27.12
N TYR A 133 -7.11 -25.28 27.79
CA TYR A 133 -8.01 -25.46 28.95
C TYR A 133 -9.35 -26.07 28.53
N GLN A 134 -9.86 -25.78 27.34
CA GLN A 134 -11.08 -26.41 26.80
C GLN A 134 -10.88 -27.93 26.56
N SER A 135 -9.74 -28.30 25.98
CA SER A 135 -9.39 -29.70 25.78
C SER A 135 -9.27 -30.43 27.15
N ARG A 136 -8.52 -29.82 28.08
CA ARG A 136 -8.36 -30.39 29.43
C ARG A 136 -9.68 -30.53 30.17
N PHE A 137 -10.58 -29.55 30.02
CA PHE A 137 -11.92 -29.63 30.62
C PHE A 137 -12.74 -30.81 30.06
N LYS A 138 -12.69 -31.05 28.76
CA LYS A 138 -13.37 -32.17 28.08
C LYS A 138 -12.80 -33.52 28.59
N ASP A 139 -11.47 -33.61 28.69
CA ASP A 139 -10.81 -34.84 29.17
C ASP A 139 -11.13 -35.16 30.62
N LEU A 140 -11.12 -34.16 31.51
CA LEU A 140 -11.52 -34.33 32.87
C LEU A 140 -12.99 -34.74 33.01
N THR A 141 -13.87 -34.20 32.16
CA THR A 141 -15.27 -34.61 32.13
C THR A 141 -15.41 -36.10 31.79
N ARG A 142 -14.71 -36.54 30.73
CA ARG A 142 -14.68 -37.98 30.34
C ARG A 142 -14.13 -38.87 31.45
N GLN A 143 -13.06 -38.45 32.16
CA GLN A 143 -12.45 -39.18 33.24
C GLN A 143 -13.42 -39.30 34.44
N ILE A 144 -14.17 -38.26 34.78
CA ILE A 144 -15.18 -38.26 35.81
C ILE A 144 -16.30 -39.24 35.48
N ASP A 145 -16.84 -39.17 34.24
CA ASP A 145 -17.90 -40.07 33.78
C ASP A 145 -17.45 -41.54 33.86
N HIS A 146 -16.21 -41.82 33.50
CA HIS A 146 -15.63 -43.16 33.56
C HIS A 146 -15.39 -43.63 35.03
N ALA A 147 -14.97 -42.71 35.90
CA ALA A 147 -14.74 -43.02 37.30
C ALA A 147 -16.05 -43.25 38.07
N GLN A 148 -17.12 -42.54 37.73
CA GLN A 148 -18.45 -42.74 38.30
C GLN A 148 -19.07 -44.08 37.92
N ALA A 149 -18.70 -44.62 36.75
CA ALA A 149 -19.13 -45.97 36.33
C ALA A 149 -18.43 -47.10 37.09
N LYS A 150 -17.34 -46.82 37.84
CA LYS A 150 -16.59 -47.78 38.66
C LYS A 150 -16.50 -47.23 40.09
N PRO A 151 -17.02 -47.94 41.14
CA PRO A 151 -17.13 -47.39 42.49
C PRO A 151 -15.76 -47.26 43.19
N ASN A 152 -15.07 -46.15 43.00
CA ASN A 152 -13.90 -45.70 43.74
C ASN A 152 -14.03 -44.20 44.04
N GLY A 153 -14.82 -43.85 45.05
CA GLY A 153 -15.27 -42.48 45.34
C GLY A 153 -14.19 -41.45 45.70
N ALA A 154 -13.00 -41.86 46.12
CA ALA A 154 -11.91 -40.94 46.45
C ALA A 154 -11.27 -40.25 45.23
N SER A 155 -11.30 -40.88 44.06
CA SER A 155 -10.73 -40.36 42.84
C SER A 155 -11.63 -39.30 42.16
N VAL A 156 -12.95 -39.41 42.30
CA VAL A 156 -13.93 -38.52 41.65
C VAL A 156 -13.86 -37.09 42.20
N ALA A 157 -13.82 -36.93 43.52
CA ALA A 157 -13.76 -35.61 44.15
C ALA A 157 -12.51 -34.81 43.78
N SER A 158 -11.36 -35.46 43.59
CA SER A 158 -10.13 -34.84 43.12
C SER A 158 -10.27 -34.35 41.69
N LEU A 159 -10.82 -35.16 40.77
CA LEU A 159 -11.07 -34.81 39.38
C LEU A 159 -12.07 -33.67 39.22
N GLU A 160 -13.13 -33.67 40.06
CA GLU A 160 -14.11 -32.57 40.10
C GLU A 160 -13.47 -31.27 40.57
N GLY A 161 -12.59 -31.32 41.57
CA GLY A 161 -11.81 -30.16 42.03
C GLY A 161 -10.89 -29.60 40.95
N GLU A 162 -10.23 -30.47 40.17
CA GLU A 162 -9.39 -30.06 39.02
C GLU A 162 -10.24 -29.48 37.92
N ARG A 163 -11.36 -30.11 37.54
CA ARG A 163 -12.29 -29.59 36.53
C ARG A 163 -12.81 -28.19 36.90
N ALA A 164 -13.14 -27.96 38.17
CA ALA A 164 -13.57 -26.65 38.66
C ALA A 164 -12.46 -25.57 38.53
N ARG A 165 -11.18 -25.96 38.76
CA ARG A 165 -10.03 -25.06 38.53
C ARG A 165 -9.88 -24.72 37.05
N VAL A 166 -9.90 -25.73 36.19
CA VAL A 166 -9.81 -25.54 34.72
C VAL A 166 -10.97 -24.68 34.20
N LYS A 167 -12.18 -24.86 34.73
CA LYS A 167 -13.33 -24.01 34.38
C LYS A 167 -13.06 -22.53 34.71
N ARG A 168 -12.49 -22.25 35.89
CA ARG A 168 -12.09 -20.86 36.25
C ARG A 168 -11.02 -20.30 35.34
N SER A 169 -10.04 -21.12 34.91
CA SER A 169 -9.04 -20.72 33.94
C SER A 169 -9.67 -20.38 32.58
N VAL A 170 -10.61 -21.18 32.09
CA VAL A 170 -11.36 -20.87 30.85
C VAL A 170 -12.07 -19.53 30.97
N GLU A 171 -12.77 -19.25 32.08
CA GLU A 171 -13.47 -17.96 32.24
C GLU A 171 -12.52 -16.78 32.39
N ALA A 172 -11.37 -16.97 33.05
CA ALA A 172 -10.33 -15.94 33.14
C ALA A 172 -9.73 -15.60 31.77
N VAL A 173 -9.42 -16.61 30.94
CA VAL A 173 -8.91 -16.40 29.59
C VAL A 173 -9.96 -15.71 28.70
N ARG A 174 -11.21 -16.14 28.73
CA ARG A 174 -12.31 -15.48 28.05
C ARG A 174 -12.45 -14.00 28.46
N GLY A 175 -12.25 -13.71 29.74
CA GLY A 175 -12.24 -12.36 30.29
C GLY A 175 -11.10 -11.51 29.72
N ARG A 176 -9.90 -12.08 29.56
CA ARG A 176 -8.76 -11.40 28.90
C ARG A 176 -9.05 -11.11 27.42
N LEU A 177 -9.52 -12.12 26.68
CA LEU A 177 -9.86 -11.95 25.25
C LEU A 177 -10.89 -10.84 25.01
N ARG A 178 -11.94 -10.77 25.88
CA ARG A 178 -12.90 -9.66 25.80
C ARG A 178 -12.28 -8.29 26.06
N LYS A 179 -11.32 -8.19 26.98
CA LYS A 179 -10.61 -6.94 27.24
C LYS A 179 -9.73 -6.52 26.05
N PHE A 180 -9.00 -7.46 25.45
CA PHE A 180 -8.20 -7.19 24.26
C PHE A 180 -9.07 -6.71 23.10
N ALA A 181 -10.19 -7.37 22.83
CA ALA A 181 -11.12 -6.97 21.80
C ALA A 181 -11.72 -5.57 22.04
N ALA A 182 -11.97 -5.19 23.29
CA ALA A 182 -12.46 -3.85 23.62
C ALA A 182 -11.36 -2.79 23.40
N GLU A 183 -10.12 -3.06 23.86
CA GLU A 183 -8.99 -2.14 23.70
C GLU A 183 -8.63 -1.95 22.21
N LEU A 184 -8.63 -3.02 21.43
CA LEU A 184 -8.41 -2.95 19.97
C LEU A 184 -9.43 -2.03 19.30
N ARG A 185 -10.72 -2.21 19.63
CA ARG A 185 -11.78 -1.36 19.07
C ARG A 185 -11.60 0.12 19.44
N GLU A 186 -11.24 0.42 20.70
CA GLU A 186 -10.98 1.80 21.10
C GLU A 186 -9.80 2.42 20.35
N ILE A 187 -8.75 1.63 20.07
CA ILE A 187 -7.61 2.08 19.26
C ILE A 187 -8.03 2.31 17.82
N GLU A 188 -8.77 1.39 17.20
CA GLU A 188 -9.30 1.53 15.85
C GLU A 188 -10.13 2.80 15.70
N GLU A 189 -11.13 3.00 16.57
CA GLU A 189 -12.03 4.16 16.52
C GLU A 189 -11.29 5.50 16.62
N ARG A 190 -10.30 5.61 17.53
CA ARG A 190 -9.53 6.87 17.65
C ARG A 190 -8.49 7.04 16.55
N SER A 191 -7.94 5.97 16.01
CA SER A 191 -7.00 6.02 14.89
C SER A 191 -7.72 6.42 13.61
N ASP A 192 -8.87 5.82 13.32
CA ASP A 192 -9.68 6.14 12.14
C ASP A 192 -10.10 7.61 12.12
N ALA A 193 -10.37 8.19 13.29
CA ALA A 193 -10.72 9.61 13.39
C ALA A 193 -9.59 10.58 12.97
N LEU A 194 -8.34 10.11 12.88
CA LEU A 194 -7.18 10.90 12.43
C LEU A 194 -6.97 10.85 10.93
N PHE A 195 -7.53 9.85 10.26
CA PHE A 195 -7.48 9.70 8.81
C PHE A 195 -8.65 10.42 8.13
N HIS A 196 -8.80 10.19 6.84
CA HIS A 196 -9.84 10.88 6.08
C HIS A 196 -11.25 10.41 6.46
N PRO A 197 -12.22 11.34 6.70
CA PRO A 197 -13.52 10.98 7.27
C PRO A 197 -14.41 10.10 6.38
N TYR A 198 -14.13 10.02 5.06
CA TYR A 198 -14.95 9.25 4.11
C TYR A 198 -14.31 7.93 3.70
N TRP A 199 -12.98 7.82 3.65
CA TRP A 199 -12.29 6.60 3.22
C TRP A 199 -11.24 6.07 4.20
N GLY A 200 -11.05 6.72 5.36
CA GLY A 200 -10.06 6.29 6.34
C GLY A 200 -8.62 6.46 5.82
N SER A 201 -7.77 5.49 6.06
CA SER A 201 -6.44 5.42 5.46
C SER A 201 -6.54 5.15 3.96
N LEU A 202 -5.75 5.88 3.16
CA LEU A 202 -5.71 5.75 1.72
C LEU A 202 -4.99 4.47 1.27
N LEU A 203 -3.90 4.13 1.95
CA LEU A 203 -2.98 3.06 1.54
C LEU A 203 -3.20 1.74 2.28
N LYS A 204 -3.95 1.76 3.39
CA LYS A 204 -4.19 0.60 4.24
C LYS A 204 -5.68 0.37 4.50
N GLU A 205 -6.03 -0.91 4.66
CA GLU A 205 -7.32 -1.38 5.14
C GLU A 205 -7.04 -2.41 6.26
N GLY A 206 -7.11 -1.94 7.51
CA GLY A 206 -6.56 -2.68 8.64
C GLY A 206 -5.05 -2.92 8.50
N ASN A 207 -4.62 -4.16 8.64
CA ASN A 207 -3.21 -4.55 8.48
C ASN A 207 -2.79 -4.79 7.02
N GLU A 208 -3.73 -4.87 6.09
CA GLU A 208 -3.47 -5.13 4.68
C GLU A 208 -3.35 -3.83 3.86
N HIS A 209 -2.83 -3.94 2.64
CA HIS A 209 -2.91 -2.83 1.70
C HIS A 209 -4.36 -2.63 1.26
N SER A 210 -4.80 -1.37 1.18
CA SER A 210 -6.03 -1.06 0.47
C SER A 210 -5.89 -1.45 -1.01
N SER A 211 -7.01 -1.55 -1.73
CA SER A 211 -6.98 -1.80 -3.18
C SER A 211 -6.14 -0.76 -3.93
N PHE A 212 -6.18 0.49 -3.48
CA PHE A 212 -5.34 1.55 -4.04
C PHE A 212 -3.86 1.38 -3.65
N GLY A 213 -3.58 1.10 -2.37
CA GLY A 213 -2.22 0.85 -1.87
C GLY A 213 -1.54 -0.30 -2.59
N ALA A 214 -2.25 -1.40 -2.82
CA ALA A 214 -1.74 -2.55 -3.57
C ALA A 214 -1.36 -2.19 -5.02
N LEU A 215 -2.18 -1.38 -5.70
CA LEU A 215 -1.86 -0.90 -7.05
C LEU A 215 -0.65 0.05 -7.06
N VAL A 216 -0.54 0.92 -6.07
CA VAL A 216 0.63 1.82 -5.95
C VAL A 216 1.90 0.99 -5.73
N GLU A 217 1.91 0.05 -4.81
CA GLU A 217 3.05 -0.82 -4.56
C GLU A 217 3.41 -1.68 -5.78
N GLU A 218 2.40 -2.19 -6.48
CA GLU A 218 2.63 -3.06 -7.64
C GLU A 218 3.19 -2.31 -8.84
N PHE A 219 2.73 -1.09 -9.14
CA PHE A 219 3.00 -0.41 -10.40
C PHE A 219 3.85 0.86 -10.29
N ALA A 220 3.89 1.54 -9.15
CA ALA A 220 4.74 2.70 -8.96
C ALA A 220 6.16 2.31 -8.52
N CYS A 221 7.18 2.82 -9.19
CA CYS A 221 8.57 2.66 -8.74
C CYS A 221 8.84 3.50 -7.48
N LEU A 222 8.17 4.63 -7.37
CA LEU A 222 8.14 5.49 -6.19
C LEU A 222 6.84 6.28 -6.16
N TYR A 223 6.51 6.82 -5.00
CA TYR A 223 5.40 7.74 -4.84
C TYR A 223 5.76 8.88 -3.89
N THR A 224 5.14 10.02 -4.06
CA THR A 224 5.38 11.22 -3.26
C THR A 224 4.16 12.14 -3.29
N SER A 225 4.08 13.08 -2.35
CA SER A 225 2.97 14.02 -2.27
C SER A 225 3.02 15.14 -3.33
N ARG A 226 4.22 15.53 -3.78
CA ARG A 226 4.43 16.69 -4.65
C ARG A 226 5.57 16.49 -5.63
N VAL A 227 5.40 17.00 -6.84
CA VAL A 227 6.48 17.04 -7.84
C VAL A 227 7.71 17.79 -7.34
N SER A 228 7.52 18.87 -6.56
CA SER A 228 8.63 19.65 -6.00
C SER A 228 9.57 18.88 -5.09
N ASN A 229 9.15 17.73 -4.56
CA ASN A 229 10.02 16.88 -3.75
C ASN A 229 11.21 16.31 -4.54
N PHE A 230 11.09 16.23 -5.87
CA PHE A 230 12.21 15.84 -6.75
C PHE A 230 13.35 16.83 -6.74
N LEU A 231 13.14 18.09 -6.33
CA LEU A 231 14.22 19.08 -6.17
C LEU A 231 15.27 18.68 -5.12
N SER A 232 14.92 17.76 -4.22
CA SER A 232 15.83 17.22 -3.21
C SER A 232 16.81 16.16 -3.75
N TYR A 233 16.62 15.73 -4.99
CA TYR A 233 17.43 14.69 -5.62
C TYR A 233 18.34 15.26 -6.72
N SER A 234 19.42 14.55 -6.99
CA SER A 234 20.26 14.87 -8.15
C SER A 234 19.47 14.66 -9.44
N PRO A 235 19.66 15.52 -10.48
CA PRO A 235 19.08 15.27 -11.80
C PRO A 235 19.46 13.93 -12.42
N ALA A 236 20.57 13.32 -11.97
CA ALA A 236 21.03 12.01 -12.41
C ALA A 236 20.57 10.86 -11.48
N GLN A 237 19.65 11.14 -10.56
CA GLN A 237 19.14 10.11 -9.65
C GLN A 237 18.36 9.04 -10.42
N TYR A 238 18.79 7.79 -10.27
CA TYR A 238 18.06 6.64 -10.77
C TYR A 238 17.14 6.09 -9.69
N PHE A 239 15.86 5.99 -10.00
CA PHE A 239 14.84 5.43 -9.09
C PHE A 239 14.57 3.97 -9.45
N ARG A 240 14.98 3.07 -8.56
CA ARG A 240 14.74 1.63 -8.73
C ARG A 240 13.26 1.30 -8.49
N SER A 241 12.75 0.32 -9.22
CA SER A 241 11.46 -0.26 -8.92
C SER A 241 11.58 -1.23 -7.73
N PRO A 242 10.59 -1.30 -6.83
CA PRO A 242 10.54 -2.38 -5.83
C PRO A 242 10.62 -3.78 -6.45
N ARG A 243 10.16 -3.93 -7.70
CA ARG A 243 10.22 -5.19 -8.46
C ARG A 243 11.60 -5.55 -9.02
N ASP A 244 12.56 -4.64 -8.95
CA ASP A 244 13.93 -4.93 -9.38
C ASP A 244 14.68 -5.84 -8.38
N VAL A 245 14.08 -6.06 -7.19
CA VAL A 245 14.68 -6.84 -6.11
C VAL A 245 13.72 -7.94 -5.68
N MET A 246 14.21 -9.17 -5.63
CA MET A 246 13.46 -10.32 -5.13
C MET A 246 13.52 -10.37 -3.59
N ALA A 247 12.48 -10.92 -2.96
CA ALA A 247 12.39 -10.95 -1.50
C ALA A 247 13.61 -11.59 -0.80
N HIS A 248 14.25 -12.57 -1.41
CA HIS A 248 15.45 -13.23 -0.87
C HIS A 248 16.74 -12.41 -1.02
N GLU A 249 16.72 -11.33 -1.79
CA GLU A 249 17.85 -10.40 -1.98
C GLU A 249 17.79 -9.23 -0.98
N ILE A 250 16.63 -9.03 -0.31
CA ILE A 250 16.42 -8.00 0.72
C ILE A 250 17.01 -8.55 2.03
N GLY A 251 18.26 -8.28 2.33
CA GLY A 251 18.89 -8.71 3.60
C GLY A 251 20.19 -9.47 3.43
N ALA A 252 20.78 -9.41 2.24
CA ALA A 252 22.15 -9.87 2.00
C ALA A 252 23.16 -8.76 2.25
#